data_a2e4e1279e9bf5e5f334097b60bac48b
#
_entry.id   a2e4e1279e9bf5e5f334097b60bac48b
#
_cell.length_a   1.000
_cell.length_b   1.000
_cell.length_c   1.000
_cell.angle_alpha   90.00
_cell.angle_beta   90.00
_cell.angle_gamma   90.00
#
_symmetry.space_group_name_H-M   'P 1'
#
loop_
_entity.id
_entity.type
_entity.pdbx_description
1 polymer ?
#
loop_
_entity_poly.entity_id
_entity_poly.type
_entity_poly.pdbx_seq_one_letter_code
_entity_poly.pdbx_strand_id
1 'polypeptide(L)'
;MEDRLFDFEELWYLFKRRFWIIIVIPVLMTSLALYKVSKLQPSYSASAKVFMGNSNDMLDIYSQEELSYYSQFITIFSEISRIDGFLDDTLKKNKIDKTSLEVASSLSFSSSENTPIVNIYYSSYTDKQMEETLNAVCDELIDKVKEIMPGTNPTVLSE
;
A
#
# COMPACT_ATOMS: atom_id res chain seq x y z
N MET A 1 -40.33 -39.08 26.08
CA MET A 1 -39.52 -37.98 25.52
C MET A 1 -40.44 -37.29 24.54
N GLU A 2 -41.09 -36.22 24.97
CA GLU A 2 -41.93 -35.44 24.06
C GLU A 2 -41.03 -34.63 23.17
N ASP A 3 -41.03 -35.00 21.89
CA ASP A 3 -40.51 -34.17 20.83
C ASP A 3 -41.32 -32.87 20.82
N ARG A 4 -40.75 -31.81 21.34
CA ARG A 4 -41.25 -30.47 21.13
C ARG A 4 -41.03 -30.12 19.66
N LEU A 5 -41.97 -30.56 18.84
CA LEU A 5 -42.15 -30.01 17.51
C LEU A 5 -42.32 -28.51 17.69
N PHE A 6 -41.37 -27.75 17.19
CA PHE A 6 -41.46 -26.30 17.17
C PHE A 6 -42.78 -25.94 16.48
N ASP A 7 -43.72 -25.39 17.28
CA ASP A 7 -45.04 -25.02 16.81
C ASP A 7 -44.85 -23.78 15.91
N PHE A 8 -45.01 -23.96 14.61
CA PHE A 8 -44.85 -22.90 13.61
C PHE A 8 -45.77 -21.70 13.91
N GLU A 9 -46.91 -21.95 14.54
CA GLU A 9 -47.85 -20.91 14.94
C GLU A 9 -47.33 -20.04 16.10
N GLU A 10 -46.62 -20.62 17.07
CA GLU A 10 -46.00 -19.88 18.14
C GLU A 10 -44.82 -19.04 17.61
N LEU A 11 -44.01 -19.58 16.73
CA LEU A 11 -42.94 -18.85 16.08
C LEU A 11 -43.48 -17.69 15.23
N TRP A 12 -44.59 -17.91 14.50
CA TRP A 12 -45.22 -16.85 13.69
C TRP A 12 -45.79 -15.72 14.56
N TYR A 13 -46.36 -16.06 15.70
CA TYR A 13 -46.89 -15.07 16.65
C TYR A 13 -45.77 -14.25 17.30
N LEU A 14 -44.68 -14.89 17.70
CA LEU A 14 -43.49 -14.22 18.22
C LEU A 14 -42.84 -13.33 17.16
N PHE A 15 -42.80 -13.79 15.93
CA PHE A 15 -42.29 -13.04 14.79
C PHE A 15 -43.10 -11.77 14.54
N LYS A 16 -44.42 -11.89 14.52
CA LYS A 16 -45.34 -10.76 14.32
C LYS A 16 -45.27 -9.74 15.47
N ARG A 17 -45.11 -10.20 16.69
CA ARG A 17 -45.03 -9.34 17.90
C ARG A 17 -43.70 -8.61 18.01
N ARG A 18 -42.59 -9.18 17.45
CA ARG A 18 -41.25 -8.62 17.50
C ARG A 18 -40.73 -8.17 16.13
N PHE A 19 -41.58 -8.12 15.12
CA PHE A 19 -41.25 -7.71 13.77
C PHE A 19 -40.51 -6.36 13.71
N TRP A 20 -40.87 -5.45 14.60
CA TRP A 20 -40.19 -4.16 14.70
C TRP A 20 -38.68 -4.29 15.01
N ILE A 21 -38.27 -5.22 15.83
CA ILE A 21 -36.88 -5.45 16.21
C ILE A 21 -36.11 -5.97 14.98
N ILE A 22 -36.73 -6.84 14.18
CA ILE A 22 -36.15 -7.42 12.99
C ILE A 22 -35.92 -6.35 11.91
N ILE A 23 -36.72 -5.31 11.87
CA ILE A 23 -36.53 -4.19 10.94
C ILE A 23 -35.56 -3.15 11.52
N VAL A 24 -35.67 -2.80 12.78
CA VAL A 24 -34.86 -1.75 13.39
C VAL A 24 -33.37 -2.10 13.42
N ILE A 25 -33.02 -3.35 13.69
CA ILE A 25 -31.61 -3.76 13.76
C ILE A 25 -30.90 -3.62 12.40
N PRO A 26 -31.42 -4.15 11.27
CA PRO A 26 -30.81 -3.95 9.96
C PRO A 26 -30.76 -2.48 9.54
N VAL A 27 -31.79 -1.70 9.82
CA VAL A 27 -31.83 -0.27 9.49
C VAL A 27 -30.73 0.48 10.25
N LEU A 28 -30.57 0.20 11.56
CA LEU A 28 -29.51 0.78 12.37
C LEU A 28 -28.11 0.38 11.84
N MET A 29 -27.91 -0.89 11.55
CA MET A 29 -26.63 -1.39 10.99
C MET A 29 -26.31 -0.78 9.64
N THR A 30 -27.32 -0.67 8.78
CA THR A 30 -27.15 -0.06 7.45
C THR A 30 -26.85 1.44 7.57
N SER A 31 -27.53 2.15 8.47
CA SER A 31 -27.27 3.56 8.71
C SER A 31 -25.86 3.81 9.24
N LEU A 32 -25.37 2.97 10.16
CA LEU A 32 -24.00 3.02 10.66
C LEU A 32 -22.97 2.70 9.57
N ALA A 33 -23.25 1.73 8.71
CA ALA A 33 -22.39 1.37 7.58
C ALA A 33 -22.31 2.53 6.58
N LEU A 34 -23.44 3.11 6.19
CA LEU A 34 -23.48 4.27 5.28
C LEU A 34 -22.76 5.48 5.88
N TYR A 35 -22.91 5.73 7.17
CA TYR A 35 -22.20 6.81 7.85
C TYR A 35 -20.68 6.60 7.81
N LYS A 36 -20.19 5.37 8.03
CA LYS A 36 -18.77 5.05 7.90
C LYS A 36 -18.29 5.21 6.47
N VAL A 37 -19.03 4.68 5.48
CA VAL A 37 -18.67 4.78 4.06
C VAL A 37 -18.60 6.23 3.59
N SER A 38 -19.53 7.09 4.04
CA SER A 38 -19.52 8.52 3.68
C SER A 38 -18.32 9.31 4.24
N LYS A 39 -17.64 8.73 5.24
CA LYS A 39 -16.41 9.31 5.82
C LYS A 39 -15.14 8.76 5.20
N LEU A 40 -15.23 7.69 4.40
CA LEU A 40 -14.06 7.15 3.69
C LEU A 40 -13.69 8.10 2.55
N GLN A 41 -12.48 8.63 2.64
CA GLN A 41 -11.89 9.36 1.52
C GLN A 41 -11.38 8.35 0.49
N PRO A 42 -11.55 8.61 -0.81
CA PRO A 42 -10.95 7.77 -1.84
C PRO A 42 -9.44 7.77 -1.64
N SER A 43 -8.84 6.60 -1.64
CA SER A 43 -7.38 6.44 -1.62
C SER A 43 -6.94 5.96 -2.99
N TYR A 44 -6.07 6.71 -3.58
CA TYR A 44 -5.39 6.37 -4.82
C TYR A 44 -4.05 5.75 -4.48
N SER A 45 -3.58 4.80 -5.28
CA SER A 45 -2.27 4.18 -5.11
C SER A 45 -1.56 4.08 -6.45
N ALA A 46 -0.30 4.43 -6.45
CA ALA A 46 0.63 4.19 -7.54
C ALA A 46 1.73 3.25 -7.06
N SER A 47 2.28 2.44 -7.95
CA SER A 47 3.37 1.54 -7.63
C SER A 47 4.45 1.59 -8.69
N ALA A 48 5.69 1.45 -8.26
CA ALA A 48 6.84 1.28 -9.13
C ALA A 48 7.63 0.06 -8.70
N LYS A 49 8.22 -0.63 -9.67
CA LYS A 49 9.07 -1.79 -9.43
C LYS A 49 10.50 -1.42 -9.77
N VAL A 50 11.40 -1.63 -8.84
CA VAL A 50 12.83 -1.39 -9.04
C VAL A 50 13.56 -2.73 -9.00
N PHE A 51 14.21 -3.07 -10.11
CA PHE A 51 15.08 -4.21 -10.20
C PHE A 51 16.46 -3.85 -9.66
N MET A 52 16.97 -4.65 -8.73
CA MET A 52 18.22 -4.37 -8.01
C MET A 52 19.42 -5.18 -8.55
N GLY A 53 19.16 -6.17 -9.39
CA GLY A 53 20.19 -7.00 -10.01
C GLY A 53 20.88 -6.34 -11.18
N ASN A 54 21.85 -7.04 -11.74
CA ASN A 54 22.48 -6.62 -12.98
C ASN A 54 21.53 -6.95 -14.16
N SER A 55 21.40 -6.04 -15.10
CA SER A 55 20.44 -6.19 -16.23
C SER A 55 20.64 -7.47 -17.06
N ASN A 56 21.84 -8.06 -17.00
CA ASN A 56 22.15 -9.31 -17.70
C ASN A 56 21.65 -10.56 -16.96
N ASP A 57 21.31 -10.43 -15.68
CA ASP A 57 21.02 -11.56 -14.78
C ASP A 57 19.51 -11.67 -14.47
N MET A 58 18.67 -11.00 -15.24
CA MET A 58 17.22 -10.93 -15.01
C MET A 58 16.51 -12.30 -15.06
N LEU A 59 17.15 -13.30 -15.63
CA LEU A 59 16.66 -14.67 -15.77
C LEU A 59 17.42 -15.68 -14.89
N ASP A 60 18.38 -15.24 -14.10
CA ASP A 60 19.18 -16.13 -13.27
C ASP A 60 18.45 -16.56 -12.00
N ILE A 61 18.82 -17.75 -11.54
CA ILE A 61 18.36 -18.30 -10.27
C ILE A 61 19.22 -17.70 -9.16
N TYR A 62 18.68 -16.75 -8.42
CA TYR A 62 19.37 -16.12 -7.30
C TYR A 62 19.49 -17.07 -6.12
N SER A 63 20.65 -17.08 -5.51
CA SER A 63 20.87 -17.79 -4.24
C SER A 63 20.15 -17.09 -3.08
N GLN A 64 19.90 -17.82 -2.00
CA GLN A 64 19.30 -17.25 -0.79
C GLN A 64 20.14 -16.11 -0.19
N GLU A 65 21.45 -16.17 -0.34
CA GLU A 65 22.37 -15.12 0.13
C GLU A 65 22.21 -13.83 -0.67
N GLU A 66 22.11 -13.95 -2.01
CA GLU A 66 21.87 -12.82 -2.91
C GLU A 66 20.49 -12.21 -2.65
N LEU A 67 19.44 -12.99 -2.47
CA LEU A 67 18.11 -12.50 -2.16
C LEU A 67 18.08 -11.79 -0.80
N SER A 68 18.81 -12.31 0.20
CA SER A 68 18.96 -11.65 1.49
C SER A 68 19.68 -10.31 1.36
N TYR A 69 20.71 -10.23 0.52
CA TYR A 69 21.39 -8.98 0.20
C TYR A 69 20.45 -7.98 -0.44
N TYR A 70 19.68 -8.38 -1.46
CA TYR A 70 18.72 -7.50 -2.11
C TYR A 70 17.58 -7.06 -1.20
N SER A 71 17.15 -7.90 -0.26
CA SER A 71 16.13 -7.51 0.71
C SER A 71 16.56 -6.37 1.65
N GLN A 72 17.88 -6.18 1.85
CA GLN A 72 18.41 -5.06 2.63
C GLN A 72 18.15 -3.70 1.96
N PHE A 73 17.97 -3.66 0.64
CA PHE A 73 17.65 -2.42 -0.06
C PHE A 73 16.31 -1.82 0.38
N ILE A 74 15.36 -2.65 0.81
CA ILE A 74 14.11 -2.14 1.37
C ILE A 74 14.39 -1.26 2.59
N THR A 75 15.25 -1.75 3.47
CA THR A 75 15.67 -0.98 4.66
C THR A 75 16.39 0.28 4.24
N ILE A 76 17.33 0.18 3.28
CA ILE A 76 18.08 1.34 2.77
C ILE A 76 17.13 2.37 2.13
N PHE A 77 16.20 1.96 1.29
CA PHE A 77 15.21 2.88 0.71
C PHE A 77 14.34 3.54 1.77
N SER A 78 13.88 2.76 2.75
CA SER A 78 13.10 3.28 3.86
C SER A 78 13.89 4.29 4.71
N GLU A 79 15.16 4.03 4.96
CA GLU A 79 16.02 4.93 5.72
C GLU A 79 16.36 6.20 4.91
N ILE A 80 16.70 6.07 3.62
CA ILE A 80 16.98 7.24 2.76
C ILE A 80 15.74 8.14 2.67
N SER A 81 14.55 7.57 2.52
CA SER A 81 13.31 8.34 2.45
C SER A 81 12.98 9.11 3.73
N ARG A 82 13.63 8.76 4.86
CA ARG A 82 13.49 9.44 6.15
C ARG A 82 14.61 10.43 6.47
N ILE A 83 15.63 10.52 5.60
CA ILE A 83 16.70 11.50 5.80
C ILE A 83 16.12 12.91 5.67
N ASP A 84 16.44 13.75 6.65
CA ASP A 84 16.01 15.14 6.66
C ASP A 84 16.47 15.85 5.38
N GLY A 85 15.54 16.49 4.69
CA GLY A 85 15.80 17.23 3.46
C GLY A 85 15.74 16.40 2.17
N PHE A 86 15.92 15.07 2.20
CA PHE A 86 15.90 14.26 0.98
C PHE A 86 14.60 14.43 0.18
N LEU A 87 13.46 14.23 0.81
CA LEU A 87 12.16 14.40 0.16
C LEU A 87 11.87 15.87 -0.15
N ASP A 88 12.25 16.79 0.73
CA ASP A 88 12.06 18.23 0.49
C ASP A 88 12.80 18.70 -0.76
N ASP A 89 14.05 18.27 -0.94
CA ASP A 89 14.86 18.64 -2.10
C ASP A 89 14.32 17.97 -3.38
N THR A 90 13.91 16.69 -3.28
CA THR A 90 13.29 15.97 -4.39
C THR A 90 11.99 16.64 -4.87
N LEU A 91 11.11 17.00 -3.93
CA LEU A 91 9.83 17.63 -4.24
C LEU A 91 10.03 19.03 -4.83
N LYS A 92 10.93 19.82 -4.29
CA LYS A 92 11.27 21.16 -4.81
C LYS A 92 11.89 21.10 -6.19
N LYS A 93 12.84 20.18 -6.42
CA LYS A 93 13.49 19.95 -7.73
C LYS A 93 12.48 19.64 -8.83
N ASN A 94 11.47 18.85 -8.50
CA ASN A 94 10.43 18.41 -9.44
C ASN A 94 9.17 19.27 -9.41
N LYS A 95 9.14 20.38 -8.65
CA LYS A 95 7.99 21.32 -8.53
C LYS A 95 6.69 20.62 -8.10
N ILE A 96 6.81 19.66 -7.19
CA ILE A 96 5.69 18.90 -6.66
C ILE A 96 5.14 19.65 -5.44
N ASP A 97 3.85 19.96 -5.47
CA ASP A 97 3.16 20.70 -4.40
C ASP A 97 2.63 19.75 -3.33
N LYS A 98 3.56 19.09 -2.64
CA LYS A 98 3.29 18.17 -1.51
C LYS A 98 4.33 18.39 -0.42
N THR A 99 3.97 18.01 0.81
CA THR A 99 4.91 18.07 1.93
C THR A 99 5.72 16.78 2.05
N SER A 100 6.98 16.88 2.46
CA SER A 100 7.85 15.71 2.70
C SER A 100 7.24 14.74 3.71
N LEU A 101 6.57 15.25 4.75
CA LEU A 101 5.91 14.42 5.76
C LEU A 101 4.73 13.62 5.18
N GLU A 102 3.92 14.23 4.32
CA GLU A 102 2.83 13.56 3.61
C GLU A 102 3.37 12.43 2.73
N VAL A 103 4.39 12.73 1.92
CA VAL A 103 5.01 11.74 1.04
C VAL A 103 5.67 10.62 1.84
N ALA A 104 6.46 10.94 2.85
CA ALA A 104 7.12 9.95 3.70
C ALA A 104 6.15 8.98 4.39
N SER A 105 5.02 9.50 4.87
CA SER A 105 3.99 8.68 5.54
C SER A 105 3.19 7.80 4.58
N SER A 106 3.19 8.15 3.30
CA SER A 106 2.41 7.50 2.24
C SER A 106 3.23 6.55 1.38
N LEU A 107 4.56 6.57 1.52
CA LEU A 107 5.48 5.64 0.88
C LEU A 107 5.57 4.34 1.67
N SER A 108 5.55 3.22 0.95
CA SER A 108 5.85 1.91 1.51
C SER A 108 6.67 1.06 0.54
N PHE A 109 7.53 0.23 1.09
CA PHE A 109 8.47 -0.59 0.35
C PHE A 109 8.24 -2.06 0.68
N SER A 110 8.27 -2.93 -0.32
CA SER A 110 8.20 -4.37 -0.13
C SER A 110 9.08 -5.12 -1.12
N SER A 111 9.56 -6.30 -0.72
CA SER A 111 10.26 -7.21 -1.63
C SER A 111 9.28 -8.11 -2.34
N SER A 112 9.54 -8.43 -3.58
CA SER A 112 8.94 -9.59 -4.22
C SER A 112 9.65 -10.86 -3.77
N GLU A 113 8.88 -11.90 -3.45
CA GLU A 113 9.44 -13.17 -2.99
C GLU A 113 10.36 -13.78 -4.06
N ASN A 114 11.54 -14.20 -3.64
CA ASN A 114 12.55 -14.88 -4.47
C ASN A 114 13.02 -14.11 -5.72
N THR A 115 12.88 -12.79 -5.71
CA THR A 115 13.35 -11.93 -6.81
C THR A 115 14.07 -10.70 -6.28
N PRO A 116 15.07 -10.15 -6.98
CA PRO A 116 15.73 -8.91 -6.61
C PRO A 116 14.91 -7.68 -7.02
N ILE A 117 13.58 -7.73 -6.77
CA ILE A 117 12.67 -6.65 -7.11
C ILE A 117 12.15 -6.03 -5.83
N VAL A 118 12.31 -4.73 -5.73
CA VAL A 118 11.70 -3.90 -4.69
C VAL A 118 10.48 -3.19 -5.28
N ASN A 119 9.34 -3.39 -4.65
CA ASN A 119 8.12 -2.67 -4.98
C ASN A 119 8.02 -1.44 -4.09
N ILE A 120 7.81 -0.30 -4.71
CA ILE A 120 7.60 0.99 -4.06
C ILE A 120 6.14 1.37 -4.28
N TYR A 121 5.40 1.56 -3.21
CA TYR A 121 4.01 1.97 -3.23
C TYR A 121 3.89 3.37 -2.67
N TYR A 122 3.11 4.18 -3.34
CA TYR A 122 2.74 5.49 -2.88
C TYR A 122 1.22 5.61 -2.85
N SER A 123 0.65 5.95 -1.70
CA SER A 123 -0.79 6.08 -1.51
C SER A 123 -1.15 7.51 -1.12
N SER A 124 -2.14 8.11 -1.76
CA SER A 124 -2.58 9.48 -1.46
C SER A 124 -4.10 9.57 -1.56
N TYR A 125 -4.66 10.54 -0.87
CA TYR A 125 -6.09 10.88 -0.99
C TYR A 125 -6.40 11.75 -2.21
N THR A 126 -5.37 12.17 -2.95
CA THR A 126 -5.47 12.99 -4.15
C THR A 126 -4.71 12.31 -5.28
N ASP A 127 -5.30 12.19 -6.45
CA ASP A 127 -4.68 11.66 -7.66
C ASP A 127 -3.68 12.64 -8.31
N LYS A 128 -3.77 13.92 -7.92
CA LYS A 128 -2.91 14.97 -8.47
C LYS A 128 -1.43 14.69 -8.20
N GLN A 129 -0.65 14.67 -9.24
CA GLN A 129 0.81 14.49 -9.22
C GLN A 129 1.29 13.17 -8.57
N MET A 130 0.47 12.12 -8.56
CA MET A 130 0.87 10.86 -7.93
C MET A 130 2.01 10.17 -8.65
N GLU A 131 1.85 9.99 -9.95
CA GLU A 131 2.88 9.35 -10.79
C GLU A 131 4.15 10.18 -10.83
N GLU A 132 4.02 11.51 -10.97
CA GLU A 132 5.15 12.43 -10.93
C GLU A 132 5.90 12.35 -9.59
N THR A 133 5.17 12.28 -8.47
CA THR A 133 5.76 12.15 -7.13
C THR A 133 6.50 10.82 -6.98
N LEU A 134 5.84 9.71 -7.38
CA LEU A 134 6.43 8.37 -7.28
C LEU A 134 7.69 8.27 -8.15
N ASN A 135 7.61 8.70 -9.40
CA ASN A 135 8.74 8.66 -10.32
C ASN A 135 9.92 9.52 -9.83
N ALA A 136 9.65 10.75 -9.39
CA ALA A 136 10.67 11.63 -8.86
C ALA A 136 11.38 11.04 -7.62
N VAL A 137 10.62 10.42 -6.72
CA VAL A 137 11.18 9.76 -5.53
C VAL A 137 11.96 8.50 -5.94
N CYS A 138 11.46 7.70 -6.87
CA CYS A 138 12.17 6.51 -7.35
C CYS A 138 13.51 6.87 -8.00
N ASP A 139 13.52 7.86 -8.89
CA ASP A 139 14.75 8.29 -9.58
C ASP A 139 15.80 8.79 -8.58
N GLU A 140 15.41 9.63 -7.63
CA GLU A 140 16.34 10.17 -6.63
C GLU A 140 16.82 9.09 -5.65
N LEU A 141 15.96 8.12 -5.28
CA LEU A 141 16.35 6.96 -4.47
C LEU A 141 17.37 6.09 -5.20
N ILE A 142 17.17 5.84 -6.49
CA ILE A 142 18.09 5.07 -7.33
C ILE A 142 19.45 5.77 -7.43
N ASP A 143 19.45 7.06 -7.68
CA ASP A 143 20.68 7.83 -7.77
C ASP A 143 21.44 7.84 -6.43
N LYS A 144 20.71 7.95 -5.33
CA LYS A 144 21.31 7.89 -3.99
C LYS A 144 21.85 6.51 -3.65
N VAL A 145 21.18 5.46 -4.05
CA VAL A 145 21.70 4.08 -3.88
C VAL A 145 22.95 3.85 -4.70
N LYS A 146 23.02 4.33 -5.95
CA LYS A 146 24.24 4.25 -6.78
C LYS A 146 25.42 4.99 -6.16
N GLU A 147 25.15 6.12 -5.49
CA GLU A 147 26.19 6.87 -4.77
C GLU A 147 26.73 6.10 -3.56
N ILE A 148 25.84 5.47 -2.79
CA ILE A 148 26.22 4.75 -1.55
C ILE A 148 26.80 3.37 -1.86
N MET A 149 26.32 2.72 -2.89
CA MET A 149 26.69 1.35 -3.30
C MET A 149 27.13 1.30 -4.78
N PRO A 150 28.33 1.81 -5.10
CA PRO A 150 28.85 1.75 -6.46
C PRO A 150 29.10 0.29 -6.84
N GLY A 151 28.36 -0.21 -7.81
CA GLY A 151 28.40 -1.62 -8.25
C GLY A 151 27.02 -2.25 -8.42
N THR A 152 25.99 -1.61 -7.88
CA THR A 152 24.59 -1.96 -8.15
C THR A 152 24.07 -1.09 -9.30
N ASN A 153 23.28 -1.69 -10.19
CA ASN A 153 22.60 -0.96 -11.27
C ASN A 153 21.08 -1.08 -11.12
N PRO A 154 20.50 -0.43 -10.10
CA PRO A 154 19.05 -0.43 -9.93
C PRO A 154 18.38 0.22 -11.15
N THR A 155 17.33 -0.43 -11.63
CA THR A 155 16.59 0.03 -12.83
C THR A 155 15.09 -0.01 -12.54
N VAL A 156 14.38 1.07 -12.87
CA VAL A 156 12.92 1.09 -12.79
C VAL A 156 12.35 0.19 -13.89
N LEU A 157 11.51 -0.75 -13.51
CA LEU A 157 10.70 -1.51 -14.44
C LEU A 157 9.41 -0.73 -14.64
N SER A 158 9.29 0.02 -15.73
CA SER A 158 8.02 0.65 -16.10
C SER A 158 7.03 -0.43 -16.54
N GLU A 159 5.83 -0.43 -15.98
CA GLU A 159 4.69 -1.13 -16.58
C GLU A 159 4.13 -0.34 -17.73
#